data_762133aec70be595e87c0b026fc58963
#
_entry.id   762133aec70be595e87c0b026fc58963
#
_cell.length_a   1.000
_cell.length_b   1.000
_cell.length_c   1.000
_cell.angle_alpha   90.00
_cell.angle_beta   90.00
_cell.angle_gamma   90.00
#
_symmetry.space_group_name_H-M   'P 1'
#
loop_
_entity.id
_entity.type
_entity.pdbx_description
1 polymer ?
#
loop_
_entity_poly.entity_id
_entity_poly.type
_entity_poly.pdbx_seq_one_letter_code
_entity_poly.pdbx_strand_id
1 'polypeptide(L)'
;QFKNYIVLIKHPLSSELKQISQQIKITLSALEKFCKKNNYALICISPNSDPGSRIINKIFNKYKNKNWFYLEKSLPRNLFVNLMKHTKLLIGNSSMGILEAPYYKIPVINVGNRQKGRMNAGNVKFVKYNIKEIFSAINFSCFNKVYLQKIKKLKNPYGDKNSVNKILKAINSVDLDNQKWYIKRNNFHE
;
A
#
# COMPACT_ATOMS: atom_id res chain seq x y z
N GLN A 1 -9.78 20.87 12.46
CA GLN A 1 -10.18 19.58 11.87
C GLN A 1 -9.66 19.51 10.45
N PHE A 2 -8.96 18.41 10.08
CA PHE A 2 -8.44 18.22 8.73
C PHE A 2 -9.56 17.72 7.80
N LYS A 3 -9.69 18.35 6.64
CA LYS A 3 -10.67 17.96 5.61
C LYS A 3 -10.16 16.80 4.74
N ASN A 4 -8.84 16.65 4.61
CA ASN A 4 -8.19 15.65 3.76
C ASN A 4 -7.09 14.92 4.53
N TYR A 5 -6.82 13.69 4.14
CA TYR A 5 -5.73 12.90 4.73
C TYR A 5 -5.06 11.97 3.72
N ILE A 6 -3.86 11.55 4.09
CA ILE A 6 -3.04 10.56 3.42
C ILE A 6 -2.86 9.37 4.37
N VAL A 7 -2.87 8.16 3.85
CA VAL A 7 -2.56 6.95 4.62
C VAL A 7 -1.13 6.50 4.31
N LEU A 8 -0.32 6.27 5.35
CA LEU A 8 1.02 5.69 5.26
C LEU A 8 1.02 4.26 5.80
N ILE A 9 1.42 3.30 4.95
CA ILE A 9 1.65 1.92 5.34
C ILE A 9 3.05 1.51 4.89
N LYS A 10 4.00 1.49 5.82
CA LYS A 10 5.40 1.17 5.56
C LYS A 10 5.83 -0.07 6.33
N HIS A 11 6.25 -1.12 5.62
CA HIS A 11 6.83 -2.32 6.19
C HIS A 11 8.36 -2.30 6.04
N PRO A 12 9.10 -2.94 6.96
CA PRO A 12 10.51 -3.16 6.77
C PRO A 12 10.77 -4.11 5.60
N LEU A 13 11.98 -4.05 5.04
CA LEU A 13 12.50 -5.02 4.07
C LEU A 13 13.76 -5.62 4.67
N SER A 14 13.78 -6.96 4.84
CA SER A 14 14.86 -7.66 5.55
C SER A 14 16.24 -7.41 4.95
N SER A 15 16.33 -7.27 3.62
CA SER A 15 17.58 -6.94 2.93
C SER A 15 18.06 -5.50 3.15
N GLU A 16 17.22 -4.61 3.73
CA GLU A 16 17.52 -3.19 3.90
C GLU A 16 17.47 -2.74 5.38
N LEU A 17 17.63 -3.67 6.34
CA LEU A 17 17.47 -3.41 7.77
C LEU A 17 18.31 -2.23 8.28
N LYS A 18 19.57 -2.14 7.83
CA LYS A 18 20.49 -1.05 8.23
C LYS A 18 20.01 0.34 7.77
N GLN A 19 19.18 0.40 6.72
CA GLN A 19 18.73 1.65 6.10
C GLN A 19 17.34 2.09 6.57
N ILE A 20 16.59 1.23 7.29
CA ILE A 20 15.19 1.48 7.68
C ILE A 20 15.01 2.84 8.36
N SER A 21 15.89 3.16 9.30
CA SER A 21 15.80 4.43 10.04
C SER A 21 15.88 5.64 9.11
N GLN A 22 16.80 5.63 8.16
CA GLN A 22 16.97 6.70 7.17
C GLN A 22 15.79 6.76 6.21
N GLN A 23 15.37 5.60 5.69
CA GLN A 23 14.25 5.47 4.76
C GLN A 23 12.95 6.06 5.31
N ILE A 24 12.61 5.73 6.57
CA ILE A 24 11.38 6.25 7.18
C ILE A 24 11.48 7.74 7.49
N LYS A 25 12.63 8.23 7.93
CA LYS A 25 12.86 9.66 8.16
C LYS A 25 12.71 10.48 6.87
N ILE A 26 13.29 10.03 5.76
CA ILE A 26 13.15 10.66 4.44
C ILE A 26 11.67 10.73 4.04
N THR A 27 10.95 9.61 4.18
CA THR A 27 9.53 9.52 3.82
C THR A 27 8.69 10.48 4.67
N LEU A 28 8.90 10.50 6.00
CA LEU A 28 8.18 11.38 6.91
C LEU A 28 8.51 12.85 6.68
N SER A 29 9.77 13.20 6.38
CA SER A 29 10.15 14.60 6.08
C SER A 29 9.41 15.14 4.84
N ALA A 30 9.25 14.33 3.78
CA ALA A 30 8.49 14.72 2.60
C ALA A 30 7.00 14.88 2.93
N LEU A 31 6.43 13.96 3.72
CA LEU A 31 5.04 13.97 4.14
C LEU A 31 4.75 15.15 5.09
N GLU A 32 5.62 15.43 6.05
CA GLU A 32 5.48 16.58 6.94
C GLU A 32 5.41 17.88 6.16
N LYS A 33 6.35 18.07 5.22
CA LYS A 33 6.36 19.27 4.36
C LYS A 33 5.06 19.41 3.57
N PHE A 34 4.54 18.31 3.03
CA PHE A 34 3.29 18.31 2.26
C PHE A 34 2.07 18.58 3.15
N CYS A 35 1.94 17.86 4.26
CA CYS A 35 0.80 17.97 5.17
C CYS A 35 0.66 19.38 5.75
N LYS A 36 1.77 19.97 6.22
CA LYS A 36 1.79 21.33 6.74
C LYS A 36 1.43 22.37 5.68
N LYS A 37 1.97 22.23 4.44
CA LYS A 37 1.71 23.18 3.36
C LYS A 37 0.26 23.15 2.89
N ASN A 38 -0.39 21.98 2.89
CA ASN A 38 -1.69 21.79 2.25
C ASN A 38 -2.83 21.50 3.24
N ASN A 39 -2.57 21.59 4.54
CA ASN A 39 -3.53 21.28 5.62
C ASN A 39 -4.12 19.86 5.51
N TYR A 40 -3.23 18.87 5.36
CA TYR A 40 -3.58 17.44 5.33
C TYR A 40 -3.19 16.76 6.64
N ALA A 41 -3.98 15.78 7.05
CA ALA A 41 -3.55 14.83 8.07
C ALA A 41 -2.78 13.66 7.45
N LEU A 42 -1.86 13.09 8.22
CA LEU A 42 -1.20 11.83 7.92
C LEU A 42 -1.67 10.78 8.91
N ILE A 43 -2.28 9.71 8.42
CA ILE A 43 -2.70 8.56 9.21
C ILE A 43 -1.73 7.42 8.92
N CYS A 44 -0.92 7.06 9.91
CA CYS A 44 0.05 6.00 9.83
C CYS A 44 -0.53 4.72 10.44
N ILE A 45 -0.45 3.62 9.71
CA ILE A 45 -0.73 2.29 10.26
C ILE A 45 0.62 1.66 10.62
N SER A 46 0.73 1.17 11.84
CA SER A 46 1.94 0.48 12.31
C SER A 46 2.29 -0.69 11.40
N PRO A 47 3.59 -0.95 11.15
CA PRO A 47 4.01 -2.11 10.38
C PRO A 47 3.61 -3.41 11.09
N ASN A 48 3.63 -4.51 10.34
CA ASN A 48 3.55 -5.86 10.87
C ASN A 48 4.71 -6.18 11.83
N SER A 49 4.81 -7.43 12.30
CA SER A 49 5.84 -7.89 13.25
C SER A 49 7.18 -8.24 12.61
N ASP A 50 7.40 -7.97 11.32
CA ASP A 50 8.67 -8.27 10.61
C ASP A 50 9.88 -7.62 11.28
N PRO A 51 11.09 -8.20 11.15
CA PRO A 51 12.33 -7.61 11.62
C PRO A 51 12.50 -6.17 11.13
N GLY A 52 12.78 -5.23 12.06
CA GLY A 52 12.87 -3.80 11.77
C GLY A 52 11.60 -2.99 12.08
N SER A 53 10.47 -3.61 12.34
CA SER A 53 9.21 -2.94 12.68
C SER A 53 9.32 -2.07 13.95
N ARG A 54 10.11 -2.53 14.94
CA ARG A 54 10.37 -1.75 16.16
C ARG A 54 11.07 -0.42 15.86
N ILE A 55 11.96 -0.38 14.85
CA ILE A 55 12.66 0.85 14.45
C ILE A 55 11.66 1.85 13.85
N ILE A 56 10.77 1.38 12.97
CA ILE A 56 9.73 2.20 12.36
C ILE A 56 8.80 2.77 13.44
N ASN A 57 8.30 1.92 14.33
CA ASN A 57 7.41 2.34 15.42
C ASN A 57 8.09 3.34 16.40
N LYS A 58 9.37 3.14 16.71
CA LYS A 58 10.14 4.10 17.52
C LYS A 58 10.20 5.48 16.85
N ILE A 59 10.33 5.52 15.53
CA ILE A 59 10.35 6.79 14.80
C ILE A 59 8.92 7.39 14.72
N PHE A 60 7.90 6.61 14.43
CA PHE A 60 6.51 7.09 14.42
C PHE A 60 6.10 7.70 15.76
N ASN A 61 6.49 7.08 16.87
CA ASN A 61 6.19 7.59 18.20
C ASN A 61 6.76 9.00 18.47
N LYS A 62 7.85 9.41 17.80
CA LYS A 62 8.38 10.78 17.91
C LYS A 62 7.47 11.84 17.27
N TYR A 63 6.54 11.42 16.43
CA TYR A 63 5.61 12.32 15.74
C TYR A 63 4.22 12.37 16.38
N LYS A 64 3.92 11.54 17.39
CA LYS A 64 2.58 11.44 18.00
C LYS A 64 1.99 12.77 18.48
N ASN A 65 2.83 13.69 18.95
CA ASN A 65 2.38 14.98 19.46
C ASN A 65 2.25 16.06 18.37
N LYS A 66 2.41 15.67 17.08
CA LYS A 66 2.20 16.60 15.97
C LYS A 66 0.73 16.59 15.58
N ASN A 67 0.10 17.75 15.47
CA ASN A 67 -1.33 17.90 15.16
C ASN A 67 -1.78 17.30 13.82
N TRP A 68 -0.87 17.15 12.87
CA TRP A 68 -1.11 16.58 11.55
C TRP A 68 -0.84 15.07 11.47
N PHE A 69 -0.32 14.41 12.51
CA PHE A 69 0.14 13.03 12.53
C PHE A 69 -0.70 12.16 13.46
N TYR A 70 -1.25 11.08 12.96
CA TYR A 70 -2.04 10.10 13.70
C TYR A 70 -1.45 8.72 13.50
N LEU A 71 -1.25 7.98 14.59
CA LEU A 71 -0.68 6.64 14.58
C LEU A 71 -1.68 5.64 15.14
N GLU A 72 -2.04 4.67 14.29
CA GLU A 72 -2.88 3.53 14.63
C GLU A 72 -2.07 2.24 14.62
N LYS A 73 -2.20 1.41 15.66
CA LYS A 73 -1.54 0.11 15.71
C LYS A 73 -2.18 -0.88 14.73
N SER A 74 -3.49 -0.98 14.79
CA SER A 74 -4.34 -1.74 13.88
C SER A 74 -5.73 -1.11 13.88
N LEU A 75 -6.48 -1.37 12.83
CA LEU A 75 -7.86 -0.91 12.72
C LEU A 75 -8.79 -2.11 12.47
N PRO A 76 -9.96 -2.14 13.08
CA PRO A 76 -11.02 -3.06 12.68
C PRO A 76 -11.28 -2.98 11.17
N ARG A 77 -11.62 -4.11 10.54
CA ARG A 77 -11.75 -4.20 9.07
C ARG A 77 -12.69 -3.15 8.48
N ASN A 78 -13.82 -2.92 9.12
CA ASN A 78 -14.81 -1.93 8.69
C ASN A 78 -14.26 -0.49 8.71
N LEU A 79 -13.53 -0.12 9.77
CA LEU A 79 -12.90 1.20 9.87
C LEU A 79 -11.77 1.35 8.86
N PHE A 80 -10.95 0.31 8.68
CA PHE A 80 -9.87 0.32 7.69
C PHE A 80 -10.41 0.49 6.25
N VAL A 81 -11.46 -0.25 5.89
CA VAL A 81 -12.11 -0.12 4.57
C VAL A 81 -12.63 1.30 4.34
N ASN A 82 -13.28 1.89 5.37
CA ASN A 82 -13.77 3.26 5.28
C ASN A 82 -12.61 4.28 5.19
N LEU A 83 -11.54 4.08 5.96
CA LEU A 83 -10.33 4.89 5.86
C LEU A 83 -9.79 4.88 4.43
N MET A 84 -9.70 3.69 3.81
CA MET A 84 -9.17 3.56 2.45
C MET A 84 -10.10 4.13 1.38
N LYS A 85 -11.41 4.07 1.55
CA LYS A 85 -12.37 4.67 0.61
C LYS A 85 -12.27 6.19 0.51
N HIS A 86 -11.85 6.85 1.56
CA HIS A 86 -11.88 8.32 1.66
C HIS A 86 -10.48 8.97 1.67
N THR A 87 -9.41 8.18 1.72
CA THR A 87 -8.05 8.73 1.62
C THR A 87 -7.79 9.38 0.25
N LYS A 88 -7.02 10.45 0.25
CA LYS A 88 -6.59 11.09 -1.01
C LYS A 88 -5.41 10.36 -1.66
N LEU A 89 -4.64 9.61 -0.88
CA LEU A 89 -3.42 8.94 -1.32
C LEU A 89 -3.05 7.83 -0.33
N LEU A 90 -2.64 6.68 -0.85
CA LEU A 90 -1.90 5.69 -0.09
C LEU A 90 -0.41 5.81 -0.43
N ILE A 91 0.44 5.93 0.58
CA ILE A 91 1.89 5.97 0.41
C ILE A 91 2.58 4.92 1.28
N GLY A 92 3.71 4.39 0.82
CA GLY A 92 4.52 3.43 1.55
C GLY A 92 5.04 2.32 0.65
N ASN A 93 5.05 1.08 1.14
CA ASN A 93 5.52 -0.07 0.37
C ASN A 93 4.68 -1.33 0.62
N SER A 94 3.45 -1.16 1.07
CA SER A 94 2.52 -2.28 1.27
C SER A 94 2.05 -2.84 -0.08
N SER A 95 1.94 -4.17 -0.18
CA SER A 95 1.33 -4.84 -1.35
C SER A 95 -0.13 -4.43 -1.57
N MET A 96 -0.82 -3.95 -0.54
CA MET A 96 -2.16 -3.41 -0.64
C MET A 96 -2.29 -2.30 -1.70
N GLY A 97 -1.24 -1.47 -1.87
CA GLY A 97 -1.20 -0.44 -2.90
C GLY A 97 -1.35 -0.97 -4.33
N ILE A 98 -0.93 -2.22 -4.54
CA ILE A 98 -1.02 -2.91 -5.83
C ILE A 98 -2.29 -3.76 -5.93
N LEU A 99 -2.58 -4.54 -4.88
CA LEU A 99 -3.62 -5.56 -4.90
C LEU A 99 -5.03 -4.99 -4.65
N GLU A 100 -5.16 -4.07 -3.68
CA GLU A 100 -6.45 -3.60 -3.17
C GLU A 100 -6.77 -2.14 -3.56
N ALA A 101 -5.76 -1.26 -3.57
CA ALA A 101 -5.98 0.16 -3.84
C ALA A 101 -6.65 0.49 -5.18
N PRO A 102 -6.45 -0.29 -6.27
CA PRO A 102 -7.20 -0.08 -7.51
C PRO A 102 -8.70 -0.22 -7.33
N TYR A 103 -9.14 -1.06 -6.40
CA TYR A 103 -10.55 -1.24 -6.06
C TYR A 103 -11.16 0.02 -5.44
N TYR A 104 -10.39 0.73 -4.61
CA TYR A 104 -10.80 1.99 -4.00
C TYR A 104 -10.65 3.19 -4.93
N LYS A 105 -10.07 3.01 -6.12
CA LYS A 105 -9.82 4.10 -7.08
C LYS A 105 -8.98 5.24 -6.49
N ILE A 106 -7.97 4.90 -5.74
CA ILE A 106 -7.06 5.87 -5.11
C ILE A 106 -5.65 5.80 -5.72
N PRO A 107 -4.95 6.93 -5.81
CA PRO A 107 -3.55 6.96 -6.19
C PRO A 107 -2.67 6.30 -5.12
N VAL A 108 -1.55 5.74 -5.56
CA VAL A 108 -0.56 5.11 -4.69
C VAL A 108 0.83 5.60 -5.01
N ILE A 109 1.63 5.86 -3.99
CA ILE A 109 3.08 6.07 -4.12
C ILE A 109 3.79 4.92 -3.42
N ASN A 110 4.48 4.10 -4.20
CA ASN A 110 5.36 3.07 -3.67
C ASN A 110 6.76 3.65 -3.46
N VAL A 111 7.22 3.72 -2.21
CA VAL A 111 8.54 4.22 -1.85
C VAL A 111 9.50 3.06 -1.65
N GLY A 112 10.54 3.01 -2.48
CA GLY A 112 11.57 1.97 -2.44
C GLY A 112 11.23 0.72 -3.27
N ASN A 113 11.99 -0.36 -3.05
CA ASN A 113 12.07 -1.49 -3.99
C ASN A 113 11.13 -2.66 -3.69
N ARG A 114 10.46 -2.70 -2.51
CA ARG A 114 9.71 -3.88 -2.04
C ARG A 114 8.65 -4.39 -3.04
N GLN A 115 8.06 -3.52 -3.82
CA GLN A 115 7.03 -3.88 -4.80
C GLN A 115 7.47 -3.67 -6.27
N LYS A 116 8.77 -3.40 -6.49
CA LYS A 116 9.30 -3.17 -7.85
C LYS A 116 9.05 -4.38 -8.75
N GLY A 117 8.69 -4.13 -9.99
CA GLY A 117 8.44 -5.18 -11.00
C GLY A 117 7.07 -5.87 -10.89
N ARG A 118 6.26 -5.60 -9.88
CA ARG A 118 4.91 -6.18 -9.81
C ARG A 118 3.95 -5.49 -10.79
N MET A 119 3.12 -6.28 -11.44
CA MET A 119 2.01 -5.78 -12.25
C MET A 119 1.09 -4.92 -11.37
N ASN A 120 0.65 -3.78 -11.89
CA ASN A 120 -0.29 -2.89 -11.21
C ASN A 120 -1.28 -2.29 -12.19
N ALA A 121 -2.34 -1.71 -11.67
CA ALA A 121 -3.43 -1.16 -12.49
C ALA A 121 -3.09 0.19 -13.16
N GLY A 122 -1.92 0.77 -12.93
CA GLY A 122 -1.55 2.12 -13.37
C GLY A 122 -1.88 3.22 -12.35
N ASN A 123 -2.30 2.84 -11.13
CA ASN A 123 -2.51 3.76 -10.01
C ASN A 123 -1.26 4.00 -9.16
N VAL A 124 -0.15 3.29 -9.41
CA VAL A 124 1.06 3.30 -8.58
C VAL A 124 2.17 4.11 -9.24
N LYS A 125 2.71 5.08 -8.50
CA LYS A 125 3.97 5.74 -8.83
C LYS A 125 5.07 5.15 -7.95
N PHE A 126 6.15 4.67 -8.58
CA PHE A 126 7.32 4.16 -7.89
C PHE A 126 8.34 5.29 -7.72
N VAL A 127 8.81 5.52 -6.51
CA VAL A 127 9.79 6.57 -6.17
C VAL A 127 10.91 6.00 -5.29
N LYS A 128 12.09 6.60 -5.40
CA LYS A 128 13.22 6.30 -4.53
C LYS A 128 13.07 7.01 -3.18
N TYR A 129 13.92 6.67 -2.21
CA TYR A 129 14.03 7.39 -0.94
C TYR A 129 14.73 8.74 -1.15
N ASN A 130 14.00 9.69 -1.74
CA ASN A 130 14.45 11.06 -1.97
C ASN A 130 13.31 12.02 -1.62
N ILE A 131 13.58 13.01 -0.76
CA ILE A 131 12.55 13.94 -0.26
C ILE A 131 11.88 14.72 -1.38
N LYS A 132 12.66 15.23 -2.34
CA LYS A 132 12.14 16.02 -3.46
C LYS A 132 11.26 15.19 -4.38
N GLU A 133 11.70 13.96 -4.70
CA GLU A 133 10.97 13.03 -5.55
C GLU A 133 9.65 12.60 -4.90
N ILE A 134 9.67 12.22 -3.61
CA ILE A 134 8.47 11.85 -2.85
C ILE A 134 7.50 13.02 -2.79
N PHE A 135 7.97 14.21 -2.43
CA PHE A 135 7.13 15.41 -2.34
C PHE A 135 6.47 15.76 -3.69
N SER A 136 7.24 15.72 -4.79
CA SER A 136 6.71 15.95 -6.15
C SER A 136 5.66 14.90 -6.52
N ALA A 137 5.91 13.62 -6.23
CA ALA A 137 4.95 12.55 -6.48
C ALA A 137 3.66 12.73 -5.67
N ILE A 138 3.73 13.17 -4.40
CA ILE A 138 2.55 13.45 -3.58
C ILE A 138 1.73 14.58 -4.21
N ASN A 139 2.37 15.71 -4.57
CA ASN A 139 1.68 16.82 -5.20
C ASN A 139 0.99 16.40 -6.50
N PHE A 140 1.70 15.68 -7.38
CA PHE A 140 1.12 15.15 -8.60
C PHE A 140 -0.08 14.25 -8.32
N SER A 141 0.07 13.28 -7.41
CA SER A 141 -0.96 12.29 -7.12
C SER A 141 -2.20 12.89 -6.46
N CYS A 142 -2.05 13.96 -5.69
CA CYS A 142 -3.17 14.62 -5.01
C CYS A 142 -3.89 15.67 -5.87
N PHE A 143 -3.19 16.30 -6.85
CA PHE A 143 -3.74 17.50 -7.51
C PHE A 143 -3.82 17.41 -9.04
N ASN A 144 -3.17 16.43 -9.69
CA ASN A 144 -3.27 16.29 -11.14
C ASN A 144 -4.64 15.74 -11.55
N LYS A 145 -5.51 16.59 -12.05
CA LYS A 145 -6.89 16.25 -12.41
C LYS A 145 -6.98 15.14 -13.45
N VAL A 146 -6.12 15.18 -14.48
CA VAL A 146 -6.09 14.16 -15.55
C VAL A 146 -5.72 12.79 -14.98
N TYR A 147 -4.70 12.73 -14.15
CA TYR A 147 -4.29 11.49 -13.47
C TYR A 147 -5.40 10.94 -12.57
N LEU A 148 -6.04 11.79 -11.77
CA LEU A 148 -7.13 11.37 -10.88
C LEU A 148 -8.35 10.86 -11.66
N GLN A 149 -8.69 11.49 -12.80
CA GLN A 149 -9.75 10.99 -13.68
C GLN A 149 -9.40 9.62 -14.29
N LYS A 150 -8.14 9.42 -14.70
CA LYS A 150 -7.65 8.13 -15.18
C LYS A 150 -7.81 7.05 -14.09
N ILE A 151 -7.41 7.34 -12.85
CA ILE A 151 -7.52 6.39 -11.73
C ILE A 151 -8.97 5.96 -11.47
N LYS A 152 -9.94 6.85 -11.57
CA LYS A 152 -11.36 6.52 -11.39
C LYS A 152 -11.85 5.45 -12.37
N LYS A 153 -11.26 5.37 -13.56
CA LYS A 153 -11.64 4.42 -14.64
C LYS A 153 -10.85 3.12 -14.63
N LEU A 154 -9.84 2.96 -13.76
CA LEU A 154 -8.99 1.76 -13.73
C LEU A 154 -9.78 0.50 -13.40
N LYS A 155 -9.39 -0.62 -14.01
CA LYS A 155 -9.83 -1.97 -13.63
C LYS A 155 -8.74 -2.59 -12.76
N ASN A 156 -9.14 -3.34 -11.73
CA ASN A 156 -8.18 -4.08 -10.90
C ASN A 156 -7.77 -5.36 -11.64
N PRO A 157 -6.48 -5.54 -11.99
CA PRO A 157 -6.03 -6.74 -12.69
C PRO A 157 -6.05 -8.00 -11.80
N TYR A 158 -6.18 -7.83 -10.49
CA TYR A 158 -6.14 -8.94 -9.52
C TYR A 158 -7.52 -9.50 -9.15
N GLY A 159 -8.59 -8.99 -9.73
CA GLY A 159 -9.91 -9.60 -9.53
C GLY A 159 -11.09 -8.63 -9.71
N ASP A 160 -12.25 -9.26 -9.89
CA ASP A 160 -13.52 -8.63 -10.20
C ASP A 160 -14.62 -8.90 -9.16
N LYS A 161 -14.25 -9.31 -7.94
CA LYS A 161 -15.13 -9.72 -6.82
C LYS A 161 -15.76 -11.12 -6.95
N ASN A 162 -15.54 -11.83 -8.05
CA ASN A 162 -16.16 -13.15 -8.32
C ASN A 162 -15.25 -14.32 -7.93
N SER A 163 -14.20 -14.09 -7.13
CA SER A 163 -13.22 -15.14 -6.79
C SER A 163 -13.87 -16.35 -6.11
N VAL A 164 -14.80 -16.14 -5.17
CA VAL A 164 -15.49 -17.22 -4.47
C VAL A 164 -16.26 -18.09 -5.46
N ASN A 165 -17.06 -17.50 -6.33
CA ASN A 165 -17.83 -18.26 -7.33
C ASN A 165 -16.92 -19.00 -8.32
N LYS A 166 -15.80 -18.39 -8.73
CA LYS A 166 -14.81 -19.05 -9.61
C LYS A 166 -14.15 -20.24 -8.92
N ILE A 167 -13.79 -20.09 -7.63
CA ILE A 167 -13.21 -21.18 -6.83
C ILE A 167 -14.22 -22.31 -6.66
N LEU A 168 -15.46 -22.00 -6.26
CA LEU A 168 -16.50 -23.01 -6.11
C LEU A 168 -16.78 -23.74 -7.43
N LYS A 169 -16.85 -23.01 -8.54
CA LYS A 169 -17.01 -23.61 -9.86
C LYS A 169 -15.85 -24.56 -10.20
N ALA A 170 -14.61 -24.13 -9.91
CA ALA A 170 -13.44 -24.97 -10.14
C ALA A 170 -13.45 -26.23 -9.27
N ILE A 171 -13.76 -26.10 -7.97
CA ILE A 171 -13.85 -27.24 -7.04
C ILE A 171 -14.94 -28.22 -7.52
N ASN A 172 -16.13 -27.71 -7.84
CA ASN A 172 -17.25 -28.56 -8.28
C ASN A 172 -17.03 -29.20 -9.65
N SER A 173 -16.07 -28.72 -10.44
CA SER A 173 -15.70 -29.32 -11.73
C SER A 173 -14.65 -30.44 -11.60
N VAL A 174 -14.11 -30.66 -10.41
CA VAL A 174 -13.12 -31.71 -10.14
C VAL A 174 -13.83 -32.99 -9.75
N ASP A 175 -13.58 -34.03 -10.51
CA ASP A 175 -13.96 -35.40 -10.14
C ASP A 175 -12.96 -35.92 -9.10
N LEU A 176 -13.39 -35.94 -7.84
CA LEU A 176 -12.55 -36.37 -6.71
C LEU A 176 -12.24 -37.86 -6.70
N ASP A 177 -13.02 -38.68 -7.42
CA ASP A 177 -12.75 -40.11 -7.54
C ASP A 177 -11.63 -40.39 -8.56
N ASN A 178 -11.29 -39.42 -9.37
CA ASN A 178 -10.22 -39.52 -10.34
C ASN A 178 -8.85 -39.27 -9.71
N GLN A 179 -8.06 -40.33 -9.53
CA GLN A 179 -6.74 -40.33 -8.89
C GLN A 179 -5.75 -39.32 -9.46
N LYS A 180 -5.91 -38.88 -10.71
CA LYS A 180 -5.02 -37.87 -11.33
C LYS A 180 -4.93 -36.55 -10.55
N TRP A 181 -5.94 -36.20 -9.72
CA TRP A 181 -6.00 -34.95 -9.00
C TRP A 181 -5.17 -34.94 -7.69
N TYR A 182 -4.86 -36.12 -7.13
CA TYR A 182 -4.06 -36.20 -5.91
C TYR A 182 -2.76 -37.00 -6.06
N ILE A 183 -2.48 -37.56 -7.23
CA ILE A 183 -1.16 -38.10 -7.53
C ILE A 183 -0.22 -36.96 -7.87
N LYS A 184 0.80 -36.72 -7.01
CA LYS A 184 1.89 -35.82 -7.34
C LYS A 184 2.65 -36.35 -8.56
N ARG A 185 2.56 -35.65 -9.67
CA ARG A 185 3.41 -35.86 -10.84
C ARG A 185 4.63 -34.95 -10.69
N ASN A 186 5.75 -35.48 -10.30
CA ASN A 186 7.03 -34.78 -10.43
C ASN A 186 7.39 -34.78 -11.92
N ASN A 187 7.01 -33.74 -12.63
CA ASN A 187 7.56 -33.50 -13.97
C ASN A 187 8.94 -32.88 -13.80
N PHE A 188 9.95 -33.71 -13.54
CA PHE A 188 11.32 -33.37 -13.86
C PHE A 188 11.43 -33.48 -15.37
N HIS A 189 11.48 -32.38 -16.07
CA HIS A 189 11.97 -32.36 -17.44
C HIS A 189 13.49 -32.55 -17.35
N GLU A 190 13.95 -33.72 -17.79
CA GLU A 190 15.37 -33.94 -18.15
C GLU A 190 15.77 -33.05 -19.29
#